data_721b17d77bb72dd017126adfc2ab38d3
#
_entry.id   721b17d77bb72dd017126adfc2ab38d3
#
_cell.length_a   1.000
_cell.length_b   1.000
_cell.length_c   1.000
_cell.angle_alpha   90.00
_cell.angle_beta   90.00
_cell.angle_gamma   90.00
#
_symmetry.space_group_name_H-M   'P 1'
#
loop_
_entity.id
_entity.type
_entity.pdbx_description
1 polymer ?
#
loop_
_entity_poly.entity_id
_entity_poly.type
_entity_poly.pdbx_seq_one_letter_code
_entity_poly.pdbx_strand_id
1 'polypeptide(L)'
;MCGIVAYIGTQKAYPIIMKGLQRLEYRGYDSAGIALQNGTLSVYKKKGKVADLVEFTREKNTSGSIGMGHTRWATHGKPDDTNAHPHVSGNNRLVLIHNGIIENYAVLKSTLIN
;
A
#
# COMPACT_ATOMS: atom_id res chain seq x y z
N MET A 1 13.70 3.92 3.95
CA MET A 1 12.89 3.31 5.03
C MET A 1 11.42 3.48 4.73
N CYS A 2 10.64 2.43 4.88
CA CYS A 2 9.23 2.45 4.51
C CYS A 2 8.35 3.13 5.56
N GLY A 3 7.23 3.70 5.14
CA GLY A 3 6.27 4.35 6.02
C GLY A 3 4.89 3.74 5.89
N ILE A 4 4.18 3.65 7.01
CA ILE A 4 2.82 3.10 7.07
C ILE A 4 1.90 4.14 7.72
N VAL A 5 0.72 4.33 7.12
CA VAL A 5 -0.35 5.17 7.69
C VAL A 5 -1.63 4.35 7.64
N ALA A 6 -2.40 4.36 8.73
CA ALA A 6 -3.69 3.69 8.78
C ALA A 6 -4.71 4.60 9.46
N TYR A 7 -5.96 4.45 9.08
CA TYR A 7 -7.06 5.24 9.62
C TYR A 7 -8.32 4.39 9.76
N ILE A 8 -8.97 4.53 10.88
CA ILE A 8 -10.31 4.02 11.14
C ILE A 8 -11.07 5.12 11.89
N GLY A 9 -12.22 5.52 11.37
CA GLY A 9 -12.96 6.61 12.00
C GLY A 9 -14.22 6.98 11.25
N THR A 10 -14.65 8.23 11.44
CA THR A 10 -15.91 8.74 10.86
C THR A 10 -15.69 9.60 9.63
N GLN A 11 -14.44 9.97 9.36
CA GLN A 11 -14.11 10.83 8.22
C GLN A 11 -13.69 9.98 7.02
N LYS A 12 -13.60 10.61 5.85
CA LYS A 12 -13.07 9.97 4.66
C LYS A 12 -11.58 9.68 4.85
N ALA A 13 -11.21 8.41 4.70
CA ALA A 13 -9.85 7.95 4.98
C ALA A 13 -8.83 8.45 3.96
N TYR A 14 -9.20 8.53 2.69
CA TYR A 14 -8.28 8.84 1.59
C TYR A 14 -7.44 10.10 1.80
N PRO A 15 -8.04 11.29 2.06
CA PRO A 15 -7.23 12.51 2.21
C PRO A 15 -6.31 12.44 3.44
N ILE A 16 -6.76 11.79 4.52
CA ILE A 16 -5.98 11.65 5.74
C ILE A 16 -4.74 10.79 5.49
N ILE A 17 -4.93 9.66 4.81
CA ILE A 17 -3.85 8.72 4.51
C ILE A 17 -2.87 9.34 3.52
N MET A 18 -3.35 9.98 2.45
CA MET A 18 -2.47 10.61 1.45
C MET A 18 -1.61 11.70 2.07
N LYS A 19 -2.17 12.52 2.94
CA LYS A 19 -1.42 13.55 3.64
C LYS A 19 -0.33 12.95 4.54
N GLY A 20 -0.66 11.86 5.23
CA GLY A 20 0.31 11.13 6.04
C GLY A 20 1.45 10.55 5.21
N LEU A 21 1.12 9.95 4.06
CA LEU A 21 2.13 9.41 3.15
C LEU A 21 3.05 10.49 2.60
N GLN A 22 2.51 11.64 2.23
CA GLN A 22 3.30 12.78 1.76
C GLN A 22 4.31 13.23 2.82
N ARG A 23 3.93 13.23 4.09
CA ARG A 23 4.83 13.58 5.19
C ARG A 23 5.92 12.54 5.41
N LEU A 24 5.69 11.28 5.04
CA LEU A 24 6.66 10.20 5.21
C LEU A 24 7.62 10.06 4.04
N GLU A 25 7.41 10.77 2.94
CA GLU A 25 8.25 10.66 1.75
C GLU A 25 9.72 11.03 2.01
N TYR A 26 10.01 11.86 3.02
CA TYR A 26 11.38 12.22 3.35
C TYR A 26 12.23 11.00 3.72
N ARG A 27 11.60 9.91 4.11
CA ARG A 27 12.28 8.66 4.50
C ARG A 27 12.67 7.81 3.29
N GLY A 28 12.34 8.28 2.09
CA GLY A 28 12.58 7.59 0.84
C GLY A 28 11.30 7.06 0.21
N TYR A 29 11.35 6.84 -1.10
CA TYR A 29 10.22 6.29 -1.85
C TYR A 29 10.73 5.60 -3.12
N ASP A 30 10.05 4.57 -3.55
CA ASP A 30 10.12 4.02 -4.92
C ASP A 30 8.73 3.63 -5.41
N SER A 31 7.80 3.48 -4.49
CA SER A 31 6.41 3.20 -4.82
C SER A 31 5.53 3.58 -3.64
N ALA A 32 4.24 3.72 -3.89
CA ALA A 32 3.26 4.02 -2.88
C ALA A 32 1.97 3.26 -3.17
N GLY A 33 1.18 3.00 -2.14
CA GLY A 33 -0.09 2.34 -2.29
C GLY A 33 -1.06 2.68 -1.19
N ILE A 34 -2.33 2.48 -1.48
CA ILE A 34 -3.42 2.73 -0.54
C ILE A 34 -4.49 1.66 -0.72
N ALA A 35 -5.07 1.24 0.40
CA ALA A 35 -6.24 0.37 0.42
C ALA A 35 -7.34 1.07 1.20
N LEU A 36 -8.55 1.03 0.67
CA LEU A 36 -9.72 1.67 1.25
C LEU A 36 -10.85 0.66 1.34
N GLN A 37 -11.62 0.70 2.43
CA GLN A 37 -12.80 -0.11 2.58
C GLN A 37 -14.06 0.76 2.55
N ASN A 38 -14.97 0.45 1.63
CA ASN A 38 -16.22 1.17 1.43
C ASN A 38 -17.35 0.21 1.08
N GLY A 39 -17.38 -0.96 1.75
CA GLY A 39 -18.24 -2.09 1.40
C GLY A 39 -17.48 -3.15 0.61
N THR A 40 -16.50 -2.74 -0.17
CA THR A 40 -15.54 -3.59 -0.85
C THR A 40 -14.15 -3.01 -0.62
N LEU A 41 -13.11 -3.78 -0.93
CA LEU A 41 -11.73 -3.28 -0.86
C LEU A 41 -11.33 -2.65 -2.19
N SER A 42 -10.89 -1.40 -2.12
CA SER A 42 -10.31 -0.69 -3.27
C SER A 42 -8.83 -0.51 -3.00
N VAL A 43 -7.98 -1.07 -3.86
CA VAL A 43 -6.52 -1.03 -3.68
C VAL A 43 -5.88 -0.38 -4.89
N TYR A 44 -5.08 0.64 -4.66
CA TYR A 44 -4.37 1.38 -5.70
C TYR A 44 -2.90 1.45 -5.36
N LYS A 45 -2.05 1.04 -6.29
CA LYS A 45 -0.60 1.04 -6.12
C LYS A 45 0.05 1.68 -7.32
N LYS A 46 1.13 2.43 -7.09
CA LYS A 46 1.83 3.10 -8.18
C LYS A 46 3.32 3.21 -7.87
N LYS A 47 4.15 2.89 -8.84
CA LYS A 47 5.58 3.15 -8.81
C LYS A 47 5.79 4.67 -8.83
N GLY A 48 6.74 5.15 -8.03
CA GLY A 48 7.11 6.56 -7.98
C GLY A 48 6.74 7.21 -6.65
N LYS A 49 6.45 8.49 -6.71
CA LYS A 49 6.13 9.32 -5.53
C LYS A 49 4.66 9.19 -5.14
N VAL A 50 4.35 9.67 -3.94
CA VAL A 50 2.95 9.79 -3.49
C VAL A 50 2.15 10.68 -4.46
N ALA A 51 2.77 11.72 -5.03
CA ALA A 51 2.12 12.55 -6.04
C ALA A 51 1.68 11.73 -7.27
N ASP A 52 2.46 10.73 -7.67
CA ASP A 52 2.11 9.84 -8.78
C ASP A 52 0.90 8.96 -8.41
N LEU A 53 0.83 8.52 -7.17
CA LEU A 53 -0.33 7.78 -6.66
C LEU A 53 -1.58 8.66 -6.63
N VAL A 54 -1.47 9.90 -6.19
CA VAL A 54 -2.57 10.87 -6.16
C VAL A 54 -3.11 11.06 -7.57
N GLU A 55 -2.24 11.28 -8.55
CA GLU A 55 -2.65 11.45 -9.94
C GLU A 55 -3.32 10.19 -10.48
N PHE A 56 -2.75 9.02 -10.18
CA PHE A 56 -3.29 7.72 -10.61
C PHE A 56 -4.70 7.49 -10.07
N THR A 57 -5.00 7.96 -8.86
CA THR A 57 -6.29 7.72 -8.19
C THR A 57 -7.30 8.86 -8.41
N ARG A 58 -6.95 9.89 -9.16
CA ARG A 58 -7.76 11.10 -9.32
C ARG A 58 -9.20 10.82 -9.74
N GLU A 59 -9.42 9.90 -10.67
CA GLU A 59 -10.74 9.56 -11.19
C GLU A 59 -11.26 8.23 -10.67
N LYS A 60 -10.62 7.66 -9.64
CA LYS A 60 -11.02 6.37 -9.08
C LYS A 60 -11.86 6.56 -7.83
N ASN A 61 -12.55 5.50 -7.44
CA ASN A 61 -13.33 5.51 -6.21
C ASN A 61 -12.39 5.51 -5.00
N THR A 62 -12.38 6.62 -4.27
CA THR A 62 -11.57 6.80 -3.07
C THR A 62 -12.44 6.98 -1.82
N SER A 63 -13.68 6.50 -1.85
CA SER A 63 -14.58 6.57 -0.71
C SER A 63 -14.18 5.57 0.37
N GLY A 64 -14.70 5.77 1.58
CA GLY A 64 -14.48 4.87 2.71
C GLY A 64 -13.89 5.59 3.90
N SER A 65 -14.18 5.05 5.10
CA SER A 65 -13.71 5.60 6.38
C SER A 65 -12.67 4.71 7.06
N ILE A 66 -12.26 3.64 6.40
CA ILE A 66 -11.20 2.73 6.87
C ILE A 66 -10.21 2.57 5.73
N GLY A 67 -8.93 2.68 6.06
CA GLY A 67 -7.90 2.49 5.05
C GLY A 67 -6.51 2.38 5.62
N MET A 68 -5.57 2.02 4.75
CA MET A 68 -4.16 1.97 5.07
C MET A 68 -3.35 2.37 3.84
N GLY A 69 -2.18 2.93 4.08
CA GLY A 69 -1.29 3.36 3.01
C GLY A 69 0.16 3.08 3.34
N HIS A 70 0.99 3.07 2.31
CA HIS A 70 2.40 2.70 2.43
C HIS A 70 3.23 3.47 1.43
N THR A 71 4.39 3.97 1.88
CA THR A 71 5.45 4.42 1.00
C THR A 71 6.58 3.40 1.11
N ARG A 72 7.01 2.85 -0.02
CA ARG A 72 8.05 1.84 -0.07
C ARG A 72 9.39 2.47 -0.45
N TRP A 73 10.45 2.03 0.24
CA TRP A 73 11.83 2.19 -0.21
C TRP A 73 12.39 0.79 -0.39
N ALA A 74 12.72 0.43 -1.62
CA ALA A 74 13.05 -0.94 -1.96
C ALA A 74 14.33 -1.41 -1.26
N THR A 75 14.18 -2.41 -0.41
CA THR A 75 15.28 -3.16 0.18
C THR A 75 15.29 -4.59 -0.33
N HIS A 76 14.18 -5.03 -0.95
CA HIS A 76 13.99 -6.39 -1.46
C HIS A 76 12.96 -6.34 -2.59
N GLY A 77 13.28 -6.91 -3.73
CA GLY A 77 12.42 -6.90 -4.90
C GLY A 77 12.52 -5.61 -5.70
N LYS A 78 11.95 -5.63 -6.90
CA LYS A 78 11.99 -4.49 -7.81
C LYS A 78 11.03 -3.38 -7.36
N PRO A 79 11.38 -2.11 -7.59
CA PRO A 79 10.43 -1.01 -7.41
C PRO A 79 9.45 -0.99 -8.59
N ASP A 80 8.33 -1.69 -8.45
CA ASP A 80 7.27 -1.74 -9.44
C ASP A 80 5.90 -1.80 -8.75
N ASP A 81 4.84 -1.73 -9.53
CA ASP A 81 3.47 -1.72 -8.99
C ASP A 81 3.12 -3.04 -8.29
N THR A 82 3.69 -4.16 -8.75
CA THR A 82 3.43 -5.49 -8.15
C THR A 82 4.01 -5.60 -6.75
N ASN A 83 5.22 -5.07 -6.54
CA ASN A 83 5.89 -5.14 -5.25
C ASN A 83 5.50 -4.00 -4.31
N ALA A 84 4.72 -3.03 -4.77
CA ALA A 84 4.21 -1.96 -3.91
C ALA A 84 3.19 -2.51 -2.92
N HIS A 85 3.16 -1.91 -1.73
CA HIS A 85 2.17 -2.23 -0.70
C HIS A 85 0.92 -1.33 -0.82
N PRO A 86 -0.24 -1.75 -0.34
CA PRO A 86 -0.53 -3.01 0.35
C PRO A 86 -0.57 -4.21 -0.60
N HIS A 87 -0.30 -5.38 -0.04
CA HIS A 87 -0.47 -6.65 -0.75
C HIS A 87 -1.89 -7.17 -0.55
N VAL A 88 -2.44 -7.78 -1.59
CA VAL A 88 -3.84 -8.22 -1.62
C VAL A 88 -3.90 -9.75 -1.70
N SER A 89 -4.83 -10.35 -0.95
CA SER A 89 -5.06 -11.80 -1.04
C SER A 89 -5.64 -12.19 -2.40
N GLY A 90 -5.53 -13.47 -2.76
CA GLY A 90 -6.01 -13.97 -4.04
C GLY A 90 -7.50 -13.75 -4.29
N ASN A 91 -8.31 -13.63 -3.24
CA ASN A 91 -9.75 -13.38 -3.36
C ASN A 91 -10.13 -11.90 -3.15
N ASN A 92 -9.16 -11.01 -3.06
CA ASN A 92 -9.35 -9.57 -2.88
C ASN A 92 -10.13 -9.19 -1.60
N ARG A 93 -10.07 -10.03 -0.58
CA ARG A 93 -10.80 -9.80 0.68
C ARG A 93 -9.92 -9.34 1.82
N LEU A 94 -8.61 -9.50 1.69
CA LEU A 94 -7.64 -9.11 2.72
C LEU A 94 -6.53 -8.29 2.10
N VAL A 95 -6.07 -7.29 2.83
CA VAL A 95 -4.87 -6.54 2.48
C VAL A 95 -3.94 -6.51 3.68
N LEU A 96 -2.64 -6.46 3.42
CA LEU A 96 -1.67 -6.32 4.48
C LEU A 96 -0.48 -5.48 4.02
N ILE A 97 0.18 -4.87 5.00
CA ILE A 97 1.44 -4.17 4.83
C ILE A 97 2.43 -4.78 5.81
N HIS A 98 3.65 -5.01 5.35
CA HIS A 98 4.72 -5.52 6.20
C HIS A 98 6.04 -4.82 5.87
N ASN A 99 6.56 -4.05 6.82
CA ASN A 99 7.86 -3.41 6.69
C ASN A 99 8.93 -4.37 7.20
N GLY A 100 9.48 -5.16 6.29
CA GLY A 100 10.50 -6.15 6.65
C GLY A 100 10.59 -7.27 5.63
N ILE A 101 11.39 -8.26 5.96
CA ILE A 101 11.61 -9.46 5.16
C ILE A 101 11.24 -10.66 6.02
N ILE A 102 10.46 -11.58 5.46
CA ILE A 102 10.19 -12.86 6.11
C ILE A 102 11.43 -13.72 5.96
N GLU A 103 12.12 -14.01 7.06
CA GLU A 103 13.44 -14.66 7.04
C GLU A 103 13.45 -15.99 6.31
N ASN A 104 12.40 -16.79 6.47
CA ASN A 104 12.26 -18.09 5.83
C ASN A 104 11.41 -18.07 4.56
N TYR A 105 11.36 -16.92 3.86
CA TYR A 105 10.48 -16.73 2.70
C TYR A 105 10.73 -17.75 1.59
N ALA A 106 11.98 -18.15 1.38
CA ALA A 106 12.33 -19.07 0.30
C ALA A 106 11.67 -20.44 0.50
N VAL A 107 11.70 -20.95 1.73
CA VAL A 107 11.07 -22.23 2.07
C VAL A 107 9.55 -22.15 1.93
N LEU A 108 8.95 -21.09 2.46
CA LEU A 108 7.52 -20.87 2.39
C LEU A 108 7.05 -20.73 0.94
N LYS A 109 7.77 -19.94 0.14
CA LYS A 109 7.46 -19.75 -1.27
C LYS A 109 7.50 -21.07 -2.03
N SER A 110 8.53 -21.87 -1.81
CA SER A 110 8.66 -23.18 -2.45
C SER A 110 7.49 -24.10 -2.10
N THR A 111 7.08 -24.12 -0.84
CA THR A 111 5.94 -24.90 -0.37
C THR A 111 4.62 -24.45 -1.02
N LEU A 112 4.43 -23.15 -1.14
CA LEU A 112 3.19 -22.59 -1.69
C LEU A 112 3.07 -22.75 -3.20
N ILE A 113 4.20 -22.76 -3.91
CA ILE A 113 4.23 -22.94 -5.38
C ILE A 113 3.96 -24.40 -5.74
N ASN A 114 4.45 -25.34 -4.93
CA ASN A 114 4.23 -26.77 -5.13
C ASN A 114 2.87 -27.19 -4.58
#